data_885b33a00328d4ed35096a443cffc791
#
_entry.id   885b33a00328d4ed35096a443cffc791
#
_cell.length_a   1.000
_cell.length_b   1.000
_cell.length_c   1.000
_cell.angle_alpha   90.00
_cell.angle_beta   90.00
_cell.angle_gamma   90.00
#
_symmetry.space_group_name_H-M   'P 1'
#
loop_
_entity.id
_entity.type
_entity.pdbx_description
1 polymer ?
#
loop_
_entity_poly.entity_id
_entity_poly.type
_entity_poly.pdbx_seq_one_letter_code
_entity_poly.pdbx_strand_id
1 'polypeptide(L)'
;MSQTVDIRELNERIESKSSFVNMITMGMDKVIVGQKHLVESLLIGLLSDGHILLEGVPGLAKTLAIKTLSSLIDAKYSRIQFTPDLLPADVIGTMIYSQKSEEFQVKQGPIFANFVLADEINRAPAKVQSALLEAMQERQVTISEHTYKLPKPFLVMATQNPIEQEGTYP
;
A
#
# COMPACT_ATOMS: atom_id res chain seq x y z
N MET A 1 7.71 -30.17 -26.40
CA MET A 1 9.14 -29.80 -26.42
C MET A 1 9.43 -28.95 -25.22
N SER A 2 10.03 -29.50 -24.19
CA SER A 2 10.43 -28.77 -22.97
C SER A 2 11.65 -27.92 -23.33
N GLN A 3 11.51 -26.60 -23.36
CA GLN A 3 12.65 -25.70 -23.45
C GLN A 3 13.43 -25.84 -22.14
N THR A 4 14.57 -26.48 -22.19
CA THR A 4 15.58 -26.45 -21.13
C THR A 4 16.07 -24.99 -21.06
N VAL A 5 15.54 -24.24 -20.09
CA VAL A 5 16.02 -22.88 -19.81
C VAL A 5 17.47 -23.02 -19.34
N ASP A 6 18.40 -22.38 -20.04
CA ASP A 6 19.79 -22.32 -19.60
C ASP A 6 19.83 -21.49 -18.30
N ILE A 7 20.22 -22.17 -17.22
CA ILE A 7 20.28 -21.56 -15.87
C ILE A 7 21.23 -20.34 -15.85
N ARG A 8 22.27 -20.35 -16.67
CA ARG A 8 23.20 -19.21 -16.77
C ARG A 8 22.53 -17.99 -17.39
N GLU A 9 21.83 -18.18 -18.51
CA GLU A 9 21.09 -17.10 -19.17
C GLU A 9 19.99 -16.55 -18.25
N LEU A 10 19.31 -17.42 -17.49
CA LEU A 10 18.32 -17.01 -16.51
C LEU A 10 18.93 -16.18 -15.38
N ASN A 11 20.07 -16.58 -14.84
CA ASN A 11 20.78 -15.85 -13.79
C ASN A 11 21.26 -14.48 -14.27
N GLU A 12 21.87 -14.39 -15.45
CA GLU A 12 22.28 -13.10 -16.04
C GLU A 12 21.10 -12.16 -16.24
N ARG A 13 19.95 -12.67 -16.67
CA ARG A 13 18.73 -11.87 -16.81
C ARG A 13 18.18 -11.42 -15.46
N ILE A 14 18.24 -12.26 -14.42
CA ILE A 14 17.83 -11.91 -13.06
C ILE A 14 18.76 -10.83 -12.52
N GLU A 15 20.07 -10.98 -12.61
CA GLU A 15 21.04 -9.99 -12.15
C GLU A 15 20.85 -8.65 -12.84
N SER A 16 20.71 -8.63 -14.14
CA SER A 16 20.46 -7.40 -14.91
C SER A 16 19.16 -6.70 -14.50
N LYS A 17 18.09 -7.49 -14.34
CA LYS A 17 16.77 -6.93 -13.98
C LYS A 17 16.61 -6.59 -12.50
N SER A 18 17.41 -7.18 -11.61
CA SER A 18 17.35 -6.94 -10.16
C SER A 18 18.29 -5.84 -9.67
N SER A 19 19.09 -5.26 -10.55
CA SER A 19 20.05 -4.18 -10.18
C SER A 19 19.36 -3.00 -9.46
N PHE A 20 18.12 -2.67 -9.84
CA PHE A 20 17.36 -1.62 -9.17
C PHE A 20 17.01 -1.97 -7.71
N VAL A 21 16.86 -3.25 -7.37
CA VAL A 21 16.59 -3.70 -5.99
C VAL A 21 17.75 -3.33 -5.07
N ASN A 22 18.99 -3.54 -5.56
CA ASN A 22 20.20 -3.15 -4.82
C ASN A 22 20.24 -1.63 -4.59
N MET A 23 19.87 -0.83 -5.60
CA MET A 23 19.83 0.63 -5.46
C MET A 23 18.78 1.06 -4.42
N ILE A 24 17.59 0.45 -4.44
CA ILE A 24 16.54 0.71 -3.44
C ILE A 24 17.03 0.31 -2.04
N THR A 25 17.61 -0.89 -1.89
CA THR A 25 18.14 -1.38 -0.60
C THR A 25 19.19 -0.42 -0.05
N MET A 26 20.17 -0.02 -0.88
CA MET A 26 21.17 0.97 -0.47
C MET A 26 20.57 2.32 -0.10
N GLY A 27 19.52 2.75 -0.78
CA GLY A 27 18.79 3.97 -0.47
C GLY A 27 18.03 3.86 0.86
N MET A 28 17.40 2.72 1.10
CA MET A 28 16.70 2.43 2.36
C MET A 28 17.66 2.37 3.54
N ASP A 29 18.80 1.70 3.40
CA ASP A 29 19.81 1.52 4.47
C ASP A 29 20.42 2.85 4.96
N LYS A 30 20.42 3.89 4.12
CA LYS A 30 20.86 5.24 4.51
C LYS A 30 19.93 5.91 5.52
N VAL A 31 18.65 5.52 5.54
CA VAL A 31 17.60 6.17 6.31
C VAL A 31 17.09 5.26 7.43
N ILE A 32 16.98 3.97 7.15
CA ILE A 32 16.39 2.97 8.05
C ILE A 32 17.49 2.13 8.67
N VAL A 33 17.77 2.38 9.94
CA VAL A 33 18.80 1.66 10.69
C VAL A 33 18.17 0.53 11.51
N GLY A 34 18.71 -0.69 11.41
CA GLY A 34 18.34 -1.82 12.27
C GLY A 34 17.04 -2.53 11.94
N GLN A 35 16.32 -2.14 10.87
CA GLN A 35 15.02 -2.70 10.47
C GLN A 35 15.11 -3.51 9.16
N LYS A 36 16.12 -4.36 9.03
CA LYS A 36 16.36 -5.14 7.79
C LYS A 36 15.16 -5.96 7.36
N HIS A 37 14.52 -6.66 8.31
CA HIS A 37 13.33 -7.48 8.03
C HIS A 37 12.17 -6.64 7.46
N LEU A 38 11.95 -5.43 7.97
CA LEU A 38 10.92 -4.53 7.43
C LEU A 38 11.24 -4.09 6.00
N VAL A 39 12.49 -3.74 5.73
CA VAL A 39 12.94 -3.35 4.38
C VAL A 39 12.79 -4.52 3.41
N GLU A 40 13.22 -5.71 3.78
CA GLU A 40 13.08 -6.93 2.98
C GLU A 40 11.60 -7.26 2.71
N SER A 41 10.75 -7.17 3.73
CA SER A 41 9.30 -7.39 3.58
C SER A 41 8.66 -6.40 2.62
N LEU A 42 9.05 -5.12 2.68
CA LEU A 42 8.58 -4.09 1.74
C LEU A 42 9.00 -4.40 0.29
N LEU A 43 10.24 -4.83 0.09
CA LEU A 43 10.73 -5.21 -1.23
C LEU A 43 10.04 -6.47 -1.75
N ILE A 44 9.84 -7.49 -0.91
CA ILE A 44 9.09 -8.70 -1.27
C ILE A 44 7.66 -8.34 -1.65
N GLY A 45 6.96 -7.54 -0.84
CA GLY A 45 5.61 -7.07 -1.14
C GLY A 45 5.53 -6.33 -2.46
N LEU A 46 6.49 -5.45 -2.74
CA LEU A 46 6.57 -4.70 -4.00
C LEU A 46 6.78 -5.62 -5.21
N LEU A 47 7.74 -6.55 -5.12
CA LEU A 47 8.12 -7.43 -6.22
C LEU A 47 7.09 -8.52 -6.50
N SER A 48 6.34 -8.95 -5.47
CA SER A 48 5.28 -9.94 -5.60
C SER A 48 3.90 -9.34 -5.95
N ASP A 49 3.82 -8.02 -6.17
CA ASP A 49 2.55 -7.28 -6.31
C ASP A 49 1.58 -7.55 -5.15
N GLY A 50 2.14 -7.73 -3.95
CA GLY A 50 1.43 -8.08 -2.73
C GLY A 50 1.21 -6.90 -1.79
N HIS A 51 0.71 -7.22 -0.59
CA HIS A 51 0.49 -6.27 0.50
C HIS A 51 1.14 -6.79 1.78
N ILE A 52 1.28 -5.93 2.79
CA ILE A 52 1.99 -6.26 4.03
C ILE A 52 1.11 -5.93 5.22
N LEU A 53 1.01 -6.85 6.16
CA LEU A 53 0.45 -6.61 7.48
C LEU A 53 1.60 -6.62 8.51
N LEU A 54 1.70 -5.56 9.27
CA LEU A 54 2.66 -5.42 10.36
C LEU A 54 1.93 -5.42 11.70
N GLU A 55 2.16 -6.45 12.48
CA GLU A 55 1.70 -6.52 13.86
C GLU A 55 2.78 -6.00 14.81
N GLY A 56 2.36 -5.26 15.83
CA GLY A 56 3.24 -4.80 16.90
C GLY A 56 3.02 -3.35 17.31
N VAL A 57 3.77 -2.96 18.34
CA VAL A 57 3.69 -1.63 18.94
C VAL A 57 3.91 -0.53 17.90
N PRO A 58 3.11 0.55 17.92
CA PRO A 58 3.29 1.68 17.02
C PRO A 58 4.70 2.27 17.14
N GLY A 59 5.35 2.52 15.99
CA GLY A 59 6.69 3.05 15.94
C GLY A 59 6.97 3.84 14.67
N LEU A 60 7.79 4.89 14.79
CA LEU A 60 8.15 5.82 13.72
C LEU A 60 8.80 5.15 12.49
N ALA A 61 9.47 4.02 12.69
CA ALA A 61 10.19 3.33 11.62
C ALA A 61 9.27 2.81 10.52
N LYS A 62 8.03 2.40 10.82
CA LYS A 62 7.05 1.90 9.84
C LYS A 62 6.69 2.97 8.80
N THR A 63 6.28 4.13 9.28
CA THR A 63 5.92 5.28 8.42
C THR A 63 7.13 5.78 7.62
N LEU A 64 8.29 5.85 8.27
CA LEU A 64 9.52 6.29 7.60
C LEU A 64 9.92 5.31 6.49
N ALA A 65 9.83 4.01 6.73
CA ALA A 65 10.22 2.99 5.76
C ALA A 65 9.41 3.05 4.47
N ILE A 66 8.07 3.03 4.57
CA ILE A 66 7.21 3.09 3.37
C ILE A 66 7.32 4.42 2.64
N LYS A 67 7.47 5.53 3.38
CA LYS A 67 7.68 6.86 2.80
C LYS A 67 9.03 6.96 2.08
N THR A 68 10.09 6.41 2.66
CA THR A 68 11.40 6.36 2.02
C THR A 68 11.36 5.53 0.74
N LEU A 69 10.75 4.32 0.79
CA LEU A 69 10.58 3.49 -0.38
C LEU A 69 9.84 4.23 -1.50
N SER A 70 8.72 4.89 -1.17
CA SER A 70 7.96 5.65 -2.16
C SER A 70 8.77 6.77 -2.81
N SER A 71 9.61 7.45 -2.04
CA SER A 71 10.47 8.51 -2.55
C SER A 71 11.58 7.99 -3.46
N LEU A 72 12.14 6.80 -3.15
CA LEU A 72 13.21 6.20 -3.96
C LEU A 72 12.77 5.76 -5.35
N ILE A 73 11.48 5.47 -5.53
CA ILE A 73 10.92 5.05 -6.82
C ILE A 73 9.97 6.09 -7.44
N ASP A 74 9.98 7.32 -6.94
CA ASP A 74 9.13 8.44 -7.39
C ASP A 74 7.64 8.07 -7.45
N ALA A 75 7.15 7.44 -6.40
CA ALA A 75 5.78 6.95 -6.30
C ALA A 75 4.96 7.77 -5.29
N LYS A 76 3.66 7.92 -5.56
CA LYS A 76 2.75 8.63 -4.66
C LYS A 76 2.51 7.85 -3.39
N TYR A 77 2.74 8.50 -2.25
CA TYR A 77 2.49 7.98 -0.91
C TYR A 77 1.23 8.59 -0.30
N SER A 78 0.49 7.80 0.45
CA SER A 78 -0.64 8.23 1.27
C SER A 78 -0.65 7.51 2.61
N ARG A 79 -1.15 8.19 3.65
CA ARG A 79 -1.39 7.59 4.97
C ARG A 79 -2.86 7.74 5.33
N ILE A 80 -3.45 6.65 5.80
CA ILE A 80 -4.82 6.59 6.30
C ILE A 80 -4.73 6.12 7.75
N GLN A 81 -5.14 6.97 8.68
CA GLN A 81 -5.31 6.60 10.08
C GLN A 81 -6.71 6.02 10.25
N PHE A 82 -6.80 4.77 10.65
CA PHE A 82 -8.08 4.10 10.85
C PHE A 82 -8.61 4.39 12.26
N THR A 83 -9.87 4.82 12.31
CA THR A 83 -10.59 5.18 13.53
C THR A 83 -12.00 4.57 13.51
N PRO A 84 -12.67 4.42 14.66
CA PRO A 84 -14.01 3.82 14.73
C PRO A 84 -15.11 4.60 13.98
N ASP A 85 -14.89 5.88 13.72
CA ASP A 85 -15.83 6.78 13.02
C ASP A 85 -15.56 6.92 11.52
N LEU A 86 -14.50 6.28 11.00
CA LEU A 86 -14.13 6.34 9.59
C LEU A 86 -15.22 5.71 8.70
N LEU A 87 -15.50 6.36 7.58
CA LEU A 87 -16.45 5.87 6.58
C LEU A 87 -15.69 5.33 5.34
N PRO A 88 -16.26 4.38 4.58
CA PRO A 88 -15.67 3.93 3.31
C PRO A 88 -15.36 5.09 2.35
N ALA A 89 -16.22 6.11 2.28
CA ALA A 89 -16.03 7.28 1.44
C ALA A 89 -14.77 8.09 1.81
N ASP A 90 -14.34 8.07 3.07
CA ASP A 90 -13.11 8.74 3.52
C ASP A 90 -11.86 8.05 2.96
N VAL A 91 -11.94 6.77 2.67
CA VAL A 91 -10.85 5.97 2.11
C VAL A 91 -10.86 5.98 0.58
N ILE A 92 -12.00 5.66 -0.02
CA ILE A 92 -12.11 5.50 -1.48
C ILE A 92 -12.47 6.78 -2.21
N GLY A 93 -13.10 7.73 -1.51
CA GLY A 93 -13.59 8.96 -2.11
C GLY A 93 -15.10 8.96 -2.30
N THR A 94 -15.62 10.07 -2.81
CA THR A 94 -17.06 10.30 -2.97
C THR A 94 -17.33 11.22 -4.15
N MET A 95 -18.60 11.27 -4.58
CA MET A 95 -19.05 12.29 -5.52
C MET A 95 -19.41 13.57 -4.77
N ILE A 96 -18.95 14.70 -5.29
CA ILE A 96 -19.27 16.03 -4.80
C ILE A 96 -19.90 16.86 -5.91
N TYR A 97 -20.91 17.66 -5.56
CA TYR A 97 -21.48 18.61 -6.50
C TYR A 97 -20.61 19.87 -6.55
N SER A 98 -20.12 20.21 -7.72
CA SER A 98 -19.34 21.42 -7.97
C SER A 98 -20.28 22.55 -8.38
N GLN A 99 -20.49 23.54 -7.50
CA GLN A 99 -21.30 24.72 -7.82
C GLN A 99 -20.74 25.54 -8.99
N LYS A 100 -19.42 25.45 -9.22
CA LYS A 100 -18.73 26.22 -10.26
C LYS A 100 -18.98 25.64 -11.66
N SER A 101 -19.06 24.33 -11.79
CA SER A 101 -19.30 23.63 -13.07
C SER A 101 -20.73 23.12 -13.19
N GLU A 102 -21.54 23.23 -12.11
CA GLU A 102 -22.91 22.69 -12.02
C GLU A 102 -23.00 21.18 -12.30
N GLU A 103 -21.91 20.45 -12.02
CA GLU A 103 -21.78 19.01 -12.28
C GLU A 103 -21.32 18.25 -11.04
N PHE A 104 -21.66 16.96 -11.01
CA PHE A 104 -21.10 16.04 -10.04
C PHE A 104 -19.69 15.62 -10.47
N GLN A 105 -18.73 15.77 -9.53
CA GLN A 105 -17.34 15.41 -9.75
C GLN A 105 -16.90 14.40 -8.69
N VAL A 106 -16.05 13.46 -9.12
CA VAL A 106 -15.46 12.50 -8.18
C VAL A 106 -14.30 13.14 -7.44
N LYS A 107 -14.40 13.18 -6.13
CA LYS A 107 -13.29 13.49 -5.24
C LYS A 107 -12.66 12.17 -4.81
N GLN A 108 -11.51 11.84 -5.41
CA GLN A 108 -10.75 10.64 -5.07
C GLN A 108 -10.27 10.69 -3.62
N GLY A 109 -10.38 9.54 -2.93
CA GLY A 109 -9.87 9.37 -1.58
C GLY A 109 -8.37 9.08 -1.53
N PRO A 110 -7.81 8.95 -0.32
CA PRO A 110 -6.38 8.71 -0.10
C PRO A 110 -5.88 7.37 -0.63
N ILE A 111 -6.76 6.42 -0.94
CA ILE A 111 -6.39 5.13 -1.52
C ILE A 111 -5.80 5.27 -2.94
N PHE A 112 -6.05 6.38 -3.64
CA PHE A 112 -5.48 6.66 -4.96
C PHE A 112 -4.02 7.11 -4.86
N ALA A 113 -3.19 6.20 -4.34
CA ALA A 113 -1.75 6.33 -4.23
C ALA A 113 -1.10 4.98 -4.54
N ASN A 114 0.19 5.00 -4.88
CA ASN A 114 0.96 3.78 -5.14
C ASN A 114 1.28 3.03 -3.84
N PHE A 115 1.61 3.78 -2.79
CA PHE A 115 1.92 3.26 -1.47
C PHE A 115 0.96 3.84 -0.44
N VAL A 116 0.23 2.97 0.21
CA VAL A 116 -0.74 3.34 1.23
C VAL A 116 -0.33 2.74 2.57
N LEU A 117 -0.09 3.59 3.56
CA LEU A 117 0.01 3.16 4.96
C LEU A 117 -1.39 3.18 5.58
N ALA A 118 -1.93 2.00 5.83
CA ALA A 118 -3.19 1.82 6.56
C ALA A 118 -2.88 1.60 8.05
N ASP A 119 -2.91 2.68 8.82
CA ASP A 119 -2.45 2.67 10.21
C ASP A 119 -3.58 2.31 11.17
N GLU A 120 -3.34 1.31 12.06
CA GLU A 120 -4.31 0.80 13.04
C GLU A 120 -5.60 0.26 12.41
N ILE A 121 -5.48 -0.59 11.40
CA ILE A 121 -6.62 -1.10 10.60
C ILE A 121 -7.67 -1.82 11.46
N ASN A 122 -7.26 -2.45 12.57
CA ASN A 122 -8.16 -3.14 13.50
C ASN A 122 -9.13 -2.20 14.25
N ARG A 123 -8.92 -0.88 14.23
CA ARG A 123 -9.84 0.11 14.83
C ARG A 123 -10.97 0.52 13.89
N ALA A 124 -10.86 0.20 12.61
CA ALA A 124 -11.86 0.58 11.63
C ALA A 124 -13.14 -0.25 11.73
N PRO A 125 -14.31 0.33 11.40
CA PRO A 125 -15.52 -0.45 11.21
C PRO A 125 -15.36 -1.51 10.11
N ALA A 126 -16.03 -2.66 10.24
CA ALA A 126 -15.94 -3.76 9.28
C ALA A 126 -16.21 -3.35 7.83
N LYS A 127 -17.11 -2.40 7.59
CA LYS A 127 -17.40 -1.87 6.24
C LYS A 127 -16.20 -1.17 5.61
N VAL A 128 -15.41 -0.46 6.41
CA VAL A 128 -14.20 0.24 5.95
C VAL A 128 -13.08 -0.76 5.67
N GLN A 129 -12.91 -1.74 6.54
CA GLN A 129 -11.96 -2.84 6.32
C GLN A 129 -12.29 -3.60 5.02
N SER A 130 -13.58 -3.93 4.81
CA SER A 130 -14.03 -4.61 3.59
C SER A 130 -13.75 -3.79 2.33
N ALA A 131 -13.98 -2.48 2.36
CA ALA A 131 -13.68 -1.60 1.23
C ALA A 131 -12.18 -1.54 0.91
N LEU A 132 -11.32 -1.53 1.93
CA LEU A 132 -9.89 -1.61 1.73
C LEU A 132 -9.46 -2.96 1.16
N LEU A 133 -9.97 -4.07 1.70
CA LEU A 133 -9.65 -5.42 1.22
C LEU A 133 -10.09 -5.62 -0.23
N GLU A 134 -11.28 -5.13 -0.61
CA GLU A 134 -11.74 -5.15 -2.01
C GLU A 134 -10.77 -4.37 -2.91
N ALA A 135 -10.38 -3.16 -2.51
CA ALA A 135 -9.42 -2.36 -3.26
C ALA A 135 -8.05 -3.04 -3.40
N MET A 136 -7.59 -3.74 -2.35
CA MET A 136 -6.35 -4.51 -2.37
C MET A 136 -6.42 -5.70 -3.32
N GLN A 137 -7.54 -6.41 -3.33
CA GLN A 137 -7.74 -7.60 -4.15
C GLN A 137 -7.97 -7.24 -5.62
N GLU A 138 -8.89 -6.33 -5.89
CA GLU A 138 -9.36 -6.01 -7.24
C GLU A 138 -8.51 -4.93 -7.94
N ARG A 139 -7.64 -4.23 -7.20
CA ARG A 139 -6.83 -3.10 -7.71
C ARG A 139 -7.67 -1.99 -8.32
N GLN A 140 -8.90 -1.86 -7.86
CA GLN A 140 -9.86 -0.86 -8.29
C GLN A 140 -10.85 -0.56 -7.17
N VAL A 141 -11.55 0.57 -7.28
CA VAL A 141 -12.62 0.96 -6.36
C VAL A 141 -13.81 1.48 -7.16
N THR A 142 -15.00 1.26 -6.63
CA THR A 142 -16.24 1.79 -7.21
C THR A 142 -16.74 2.97 -6.38
N ILE A 143 -16.91 4.11 -7.05
CA ILE A 143 -17.48 5.32 -6.45
C ILE A 143 -18.76 5.63 -7.20
N SER A 144 -19.89 5.54 -6.51
CA SER A 144 -21.22 5.56 -7.15
C SER A 144 -21.35 4.45 -8.19
N GLU A 145 -21.53 4.80 -9.45
CA GLU A 145 -21.74 3.87 -10.56
C GLU A 145 -20.47 3.63 -11.39
N HIS A 146 -19.36 4.25 -11.04
CA HIS A 146 -18.14 4.21 -11.84
C HIS A 146 -17.00 3.49 -11.09
N THR A 147 -16.31 2.62 -11.81
CA THR A 147 -15.13 1.89 -11.31
C THR A 147 -13.86 2.57 -11.77
N TYR A 148 -12.97 2.82 -10.82
CA TYR A 148 -11.69 3.50 -11.02
C TYR A 148 -10.54 2.56 -10.67
N LYS A 149 -9.61 2.37 -11.59
CA LYS A 149 -8.39 1.59 -11.35
C LYS A 149 -7.44 2.35 -10.44
N LEU A 150 -6.81 1.63 -9.54
CA LEU A 150 -5.74 2.15 -8.70
C LEU A 150 -4.42 2.23 -9.47
N PRO A 151 -3.50 3.14 -9.09
CA PRO A 151 -2.20 3.26 -9.76
C PRO A 151 -1.35 2.01 -9.55
N LYS A 152 -0.44 1.73 -10.50
CA LYS A 152 0.54 0.64 -10.38
C LYS A 152 1.95 1.23 -10.23
N PRO A 153 2.81 0.64 -9.38
CA PRO A 153 2.50 -0.43 -8.42
C PRO A 153 1.52 0.04 -7.34
N PHE A 154 0.77 -0.88 -6.72
CA PHE A 154 -0.13 -0.58 -5.61
C PHE A 154 0.17 -1.49 -4.43
N LEU A 155 0.75 -0.95 -3.38
CA LEU A 155 1.10 -1.67 -2.17
C LEU A 155 0.47 -1.00 -0.95
N VAL A 156 -0.27 -1.78 -0.18
CA VAL A 156 -0.78 -1.39 1.12
C VAL A 156 0.09 -2.01 2.20
N MET A 157 0.60 -1.19 3.10
CA MET A 157 1.20 -1.61 4.35
C MET A 157 0.21 -1.30 5.47
N ALA A 158 -0.46 -2.32 5.95
CA ALA A 158 -1.39 -2.19 7.08
C ALA A 158 -0.64 -2.41 8.41
N THR A 159 -1.01 -1.66 9.43
CA THR A 159 -0.52 -1.87 10.79
C THR A 159 -1.67 -2.27 11.71
N GLN A 160 -1.36 -3.15 12.66
CA GLN A 160 -2.29 -3.58 13.69
C GLN A 160 -1.59 -3.52 15.05
N ASN A 161 -2.27 -2.94 16.03
CA ASN A 161 -1.82 -2.99 17.43
C ASN A 161 -2.58 -4.11 18.15
N PRO A 162 -1.93 -5.23 18.49
CA PRO A 162 -2.62 -6.37 19.12
C PRO A 162 -3.08 -6.10 20.55
N ILE A 163 -2.61 -5.02 21.18
CA ILE A 163 -2.93 -4.68 22.56
C ILE A 163 -4.23 -3.85 22.65
N GLU A 164 -4.57 -3.11 21.61
CA GLU A 164 -5.77 -2.28 21.55
C GLU A 164 -6.86 -2.98 20.73
N GLN A 165 -7.54 -3.95 21.36
CA GLN A 165 -8.77 -4.53 20.82
C GLN A 165 -9.96 -3.67 21.26
N GLU A 166 -10.30 -2.63 20.52
CA GLU A 166 -11.60 -2.01 20.61
C GLU A 166 -12.48 -2.48 19.45
N GLY A 167 -13.28 -3.49 19.71
CA GLY A 167 -14.63 -3.65 19.13
C GLY A 167 -14.79 -4.25 17.76
N THR A 168 -13.79 -4.85 17.12
CA THR A 168 -13.97 -5.63 15.88
C THR A 168 -12.96 -6.77 15.79
N TYR A 169 -13.37 -7.86 15.17
CA TYR A 169 -12.69 -9.16 15.07
C TYR A 169 -11.17 -9.11 14.86
N PRO A 170 -10.44 -10.08 15.46
CA PRO A 170 -9.01 -10.25 15.21
C PRO A 170 -8.75 -10.65 13.78
#